data_4ba96f5ae1908107c3be15501eedd9f5
#
_entry.id   4ba96f5ae1908107c3be15501eedd9f5
#
_cell.length_a   1.000
_cell.length_b   1.000
_cell.length_c   1.000
_cell.angle_alpha   90.00
_cell.angle_beta   90.00
_cell.angle_gamma   90.00
#
_symmetry.space_group_name_H-M   'P 1'
#
loop_
_entity.id
_entity.type
_entity.pdbx_description
1 polymer ?
#
loop_
_entity_poly.entity_id
_entity_poly.type
_entity_poly.pdbx_seq_one_letter_code
_entity_poly.pdbx_strand_id
1 'polypeptide(L)'
;TRDQFIRATRLICALELIRRERDDLGFAPITIGMWVGEATSPNTFQKVAELVKKAIADSKKPELVLDSCPWCGQDFEADRNYDSTTKHFHFLCRNQECGFGLSPDGVLPCNTVDEALYDEPPTMLVATVDKFARLAWDENSNAFFGGTPSQHRPPELIIQDELHLIAS
;
A
#
# COMPACT_ATOMS: atom_id res chain seq x y z
N THR A 1 10.36 -10.16 0.40
CA THR A 1 9.74 -8.82 0.21
C THR A 1 8.33 -8.75 0.79
N ARG A 2 7.42 -9.74 0.53
CA ARG A 2 6.06 -9.75 1.09
C ARG A 2 6.06 -9.72 2.63
N ASP A 3 6.83 -10.58 3.27
CA ASP A 3 6.90 -10.65 4.74
C ASP A 3 7.52 -9.40 5.35
N GLN A 4 8.50 -8.80 4.69
CA GLN A 4 9.09 -7.52 5.10
C GLN A 4 8.02 -6.42 5.03
N PHE A 5 7.24 -6.35 3.95
CA PHE A 5 6.16 -5.40 3.80
C PHE A 5 5.10 -5.57 4.91
N ILE A 6 4.65 -6.79 5.19
CA ILE A 6 3.65 -7.06 6.24
C ILE A 6 4.16 -6.61 7.62
N ARG A 7 5.44 -6.88 7.94
CA ARG A 7 6.05 -6.44 9.21
C ARG A 7 6.14 -4.92 9.29
N ALA A 8 6.59 -4.26 8.21
CA ALA A 8 6.66 -2.81 8.14
C ALA A 8 5.27 -2.18 8.23
N THR A 9 4.25 -2.79 7.59
CA THR A 9 2.87 -2.32 7.67
C THR A 9 2.34 -2.33 9.10
N ARG A 10 2.70 -3.32 9.92
CA ARG A 10 2.35 -3.31 11.36
C ARG A 10 2.91 -2.11 12.10
N LEU A 11 4.18 -1.79 11.84
CA LEU A 11 4.83 -0.62 12.44
C LEU A 11 4.12 0.67 11.99
N ILE A 12 3.82 0.80 10.70
CA ILE A 12 3.10 1.96 10.16
C ILE A 12 1.69 2.06 10.76
N CYS A 13 0.98 0.94 10.93
CA CYS A 13 -0.30 0.93 11.63
C CYS A 13 -0.19 1.47 13.05
N ALA A 14 0.82 1.04 13.82
CA ALA A 14 1.05 1.54 15.17
C ALA A 14 1.33 3.05 15.17
N LEU A 15 2.21 3.52 14.29
CA LEU A 15 2.56 4.94 14.17
C LEU A 15 1.35 5.79 13.77
N GLU A 16 0.55 5.32 12.83
CA GLU A 16 -0.66 6.03 12.38
C GLU A 16 -1.72 6.13 13.50
N LEU A 17 -1.90 5.08 14.30
CA LEU A 17 -2.81 5.13 15.45
C LEU A 17 -2.31 6.13 16.51
N ILE A 18 -1.01 6.12 16.82
CA ILE A 18 -0.40 7.10 17.72
C ILE A 18 -0.58 8.53 17.18
N ARG A 19 -0.36 8.73 15.86
CA ARG A 19 -0.56 10.06 15.24
C ARG A 19 -1.99 10.55 15.39
N ARG A 20 -2.99 9.67 15.21
CA ARG A 20 -4.42 10.02 15.34
C ARG A 20 -4.81 10.48 16.75
N GLU A 21 -4.07 10.05 17.75
CA GLU A 21 -4.29 10.42 19.16
C GLU A 21 -3.51 11.67 19.59
N ARG A 22 -2.69 12.24 18.68
CA ARG A 22 -1.73 13.31 19.02
C ARG A 22 -1.79 14.45 18.00
N ASP A 23 -2.29 15.59 18.42
CA ASP A 23 -2.41 16.80 17.59
C ASP A 23 -1.06 17.39 17.18
N ASP A 24 0.00 17.14 17.98
CA ASP A 24 1.35 17.66 17.72
C ASP A 24 2.09 16.92 16.57
N LEU A 25 1.57 15.80 16.12
CA LEU A 25 2.15 15.02 14.99
C LEU A 25 1.58 15.40 13.60
N GLY A 26 0.70 16.41 13.56
CA GLY A 26 0.11 16.91 12.32
C GLY A 26 -1.01 16.01 11.76
N PHE A 27 -1.55 16.42 10.60
CA PHE A 27 -2.75 15.81 10.03
C PHE A 27 -2.46 14.84 8.89
N ALA A 28 -1.27 14.91 8.28
CA ALA A 28 -0.91 14.02 7.19
C ALA A 28 -0.78 12.57 7.68
N PRO A 29 -1.47 11.60 7.03
CA PRO A 29 -1.43 10.21 7.47
C PRO A 29 -0.03 9.61 7.25
N ILE A 30 0.38 8.72 8.17
CA ILE A 30 1.59 7.92 8.02
C ILE A 30 1.20 6.65 7.26
N THR A 31 1.71 6.47 6.05
CA THR A 31 1.31 5.41 5.13
C THR A 31 2.48 4.59 4.62
N ILE A 32 2.20 3.38 4.13
CA ILE A 32 3.20 2.51 3.49
C ILE A 32 2.69 2.00 2.15
N GLY A 33 3.58 1.97 1.17
CA GLY A 33 3.34 1.39 -0.14
C GLY A 33 4.27 0.23 -0.45
N MET A 34 3.80 -0.72 -1.27
CA MET A 34 4.62 -1.77 -1.86
C MET A 34 4.64 -1.63 -3.37
N TRP A 35 5.79 -1.25 -3.91
CA TRP A 35 6.00 -1.03 -5.34
C TRP A 35 6.84 -2.15 -5.95
N VAL A 36 6.16 -3.13 -6.55
CA VAL A 36 6.77 -4.37 -7.04
C VAL A 36 6.22 -4.74 -8.41
N GLY A 37 6.84 -5.72 -9.08
CA GLY A 37 6.40 -6.17 -10.39
C GLY A 37 4.95 -6.68 -10.41
N GLU A 38 4.29 -6.55 -11.55
CA GLU A 38 2.87 -6.89 -11.78
C GLU A 38 2.51 -8.34 -11.41
N ALA A 39 3.48 -9.26 -11.48
CA ALA A 39 3.28 -10.64 -11.04
C ALA A 39 2.97 -10.77 -9.53
N THR A 40 3.31 -9.75 -8.74
CA THR A 40 3.10 -9.76 -7.28
C THR A 40 1.95 -8.84 -6.85
N SER A 41 1.75 -7.73 -7.54
CA SER A 41 0.68 -6.77 -7.24
C SER A 41 0.15 -6.11 -8.52
N PRO A 42 -1.16 -5.89 -8.64
CA PRO A 42 -1.75 -5.20 -9.79
C PRO A 42 -1.20 -3.78 -9.93
N ASN A 43 -0.90 -3.37 -11.16
CA ASN A 43 -0.40 -2.02 -11.42
C ASN A 43 -1.53 -0.97 -11.52
N THR A 44 -2.76 -1.40 -11.86
CA THR A 44 -3.88 -0.48 -12.13
C THR A 44 -5.10 -0.77 -11.29
N PHE A 45 -5.90 0.27 -11.04
CA PHE A 45 -7.20 0.14 -10.36
C PHE A 45 -8.15 -0.81 -11.09
N GLN A 46 -8.15 -0.79 -12.43
CA GLN A 46 -8.96 -1.69 -13.21
C GLN A 46 -8.61 -3.15 -12.95
N LYS A 47 -7.32 -3.50 -12.97
CA LYS A 47 -6.86 -4.88 -12.74
C LYS A 47 -7.21 -5.38 -11.35
N VAL A 48 -7.02 -4.56 -10.31
CA VAL A 48 -7.37 -4.97 -8.94
C VAL A 48 -8.89 -5.12 -8.78
N ALA A 49 -9.70 -4.25 -9.40
CA ALA A 49 -11.15 -4.36 -9.38
C ALA A 49 -11.64 -5.65 -10.05
N GLU A 50 -11.04 -6.03 -11.18
CA GLU A 50 -11.33 -7.30 -11.86
C GLU A 50 -10.96 -8.51 -10.99
N LEU A 51 -9.79 -8.47 -10.32
CA LEU A 51 -9.36 -9.53 -9.41
C LEU A 51 -10.32 -9.70 -8.22
N VAL A 52 -10.71 -8.60 -7.57
CA VAL A 52 -11.64 -8.63 -6.45
C VAL A 52 -13.01 -9.12 -6.90
N LYS A 53 -13.53 -8.62 -8.02
CA LYS A 53 -14.82 -9.06 -8.60
C LYS A 53 -14.83 -10.56 -8.90
N LYS A 54 -13.75 -11.07 -9.50
CA LYS A 54 -13.59 -12.51 -9.78
C LYS A 54 -13.56 -13.33 -8.49
N ALA A 55 -12.80 -12.88 -7.49
CA ALA A 55 -12.69 -13.56 -6.20
C ALA A 55 -14.05 -13.66 -5.49
N ILE A 56 -14.87 -12.57 -5.53
CA ILE A 56 -16.24 -12.57 -5.00
C ILE A 56 -17.10 -13.61 -5.74
N ALA A 57 -17.06 -13.62 -7.09
CA ALA A 57 -17.84 -14.57 -7.89
C ALA A 57 -17.44 -16.03 -7.62
N ASP A 58 -16.16 -16.29 -7.41
CA ASP A 58 -15.62 -17.63 -7.13
C ASP A 58 -15.70 -18.01 -5.64
N SER A 59 -16.20 -17.14 -4.76
CA SER A 59 -16.22 -17.31 -3.29
C SER A 59 -14.82 -17.63 -2.72
N LYS A 60 -13.80 -16.93 -3.21
CA LYS A 60 -12.39 -17.06 -2.82
C LYS A 60 -11.83 -15.74 -2.34
N LYS A 61 -10.69 -15.79 -1.65
CA LYS A 61 -9.89 -14.58 -1.38
C LYS A 61 -9.19 -14.13 -2.68
N PRO A 62 -9.11 -12.82 -2.97
CA PRO A 62 -8.29 -12.34 -4.09
C PRO A 62 -6.81 -12.56 -3.80
N GLU A 63 -6.04 -12.92 -4.82
CA GLU A 63 -4.59 -13.09 -4.72
C GLU A 63 -3.90 -11.72 -4.63
N LEU A 64 -3.98 -11.10 -3.48
CA LEU A 64 -3.35 -9.82 -3.16
C LEU A 64 -2.33 -9.99 -2.04
N VAL A 65 -1.50 -8.98 -1.84
CA VAL A 65 -0.40 -9.02 -0.86
C VAL A 65 -0.90 -9.21 0.57
N LEU A 66 -2.03 -8.59 0.91
CA LEU A 66 -2.68 -8.73 2.22
C LEU A 66 -3.95 -9.57 2.09
N ASP A 67 -4.06 -10.57 2.95
CA ASP A 67 -5.20 -11.47 3.12
C ASP A 67 -5.83 -11.39 4.53
N SER A 68 -5.26 -10.55 5.38
CA SER A 68 -5.69 -10.27 6.73
C SER A 68 -5.27 -8.87 7.16
N CYS A 69 -5.93 -8.33 8.18
CA CYS A 69 -5.56 -7.02 8.74
C CYS A 69 -4.17 -7.11 9.39
N PRO A 70 -3.19 -6.30 8.95
CA PRO A 70 -1.84 -6.34 9.50
C PRO A 70 -1.79 -5.93 10.97
N TRP A 71 -2.80 -5.18 11.47
CA TRP A 71 -2.87 -4.74 12.85
C TRP A 71 -3.53 -5.76 13.78
N CYS A 72 -4.77 -6.14 13.51
CA CYS A 72 -5.52 -7.02 14.41
C CYS A 72 -5.53 -8.50 14.02
N GLY A 73 -5.02 -8.84 12.84
CA GLY A 73 -4.96 -10.22 12.34
C GLY A 73 -6.29 -10.77 11.80
N GLN A 74 -7.37 -9.96 11.78
CA GLN A 74 -8.66 -10.40 11.22
C GLN A 74 -8.52 -10.78 9.75
N ASP A 75 -8.92 -11.98 9.40
CA ASP A 75 -8.96 -12.45 8.02
C ASP A 75 -9.86 -11.58 7.14
N PHE A 76 -9.43 -11.35 5.90
CA PHE A 76 -10.18 -10.58 4.93
C PHE A 76 -11.19 -11.44 4.16
N GLU A 77 -12.36 -10.86 3.91
CA GLU A 77 -13.41 -11.37 3.04
C GLU A 77 -13.45 -10.53 1.77
N ALA A 78 -13.61 -11.18 0.61
CA ALA A 78 -13.47 -10.53 -0.70
C ALA A 78 -14.48 -9.39 -0.93
N ASP A 79 -15.69 -9.52 -0.40
CA ASP A 79 -16.78 -8.57 -0.54
C ASP A 79 -16.81 -7.44 0.49
N ARG A 80 -15.92 -7.50 1.52
CA ARG A 80 -15.97 -6.57 2.67
C ARG A 80 -14.70 -5.78 2.92
N ASN A 81 -13.55 -6.36 2.60
CA ASN A 81 -12.26 -5.82 3.03
C ASN A 81 -11.43 -5.19 1.91
N TYR A 82 -11.98 -5.16 0.69
CA TYR A 82 -11.33 -4.53 -0.46
C TYR A 82 -12.30 -3.53 -1.10
N ASP A 83 -12.05 -2.25 -0.85
CA ASP A 83 -12.77 -1.19 -1.56
C ASP A 83 -12.07 -0.94 -2.89
N SER A 84 -12.62 -1.48 -3.97
CA SER A 84 -12.01 -1.46 -5.27
C SER A 84 -12.97 -1.00 -6.35
N THR A 85 -12.55 0.02 -7.10
CA THR A 85 -13.22 0.53 -8.29
C THR A 85 -12.20 0.72 -9.40
N THR A 86 -12.63 1.21 -10.54
CA THR A 86 -11.72 1.62 -11.64
C THR A 86 -10.99 2.94 -11.36
N LYS A 87 -11.17 3.55 -10.18
CA LYS A 87 -10.60 4.86 -9.84
C LYS A 87 -9.86 4.88 -8.49
N HIS A 88 -10.07 3.89 -7.65
CA HIS A 88 -9.38 3.78 -6.35
C HIS A 88 -9.32 2.36 -5.85
N PHE A 89 -8.42 2.11 -4.91
CA PHE A 89 -8.29 0.87 -4.19
C PHE A 89 -7.83 1.11 -2.75
N HIS A 90 -8.53 0.47 -1.78
CA HIS A 90 -8.15 0.48 -0.37
C HIS A 90 -8.32 -0.90 0.27
N PHE A 91 -7.39 -1.27 1.14
CA PHE A 91 -7.59 -2.34 2.11
C PHE A 91 -8.39 -1.80 3.29
N LEU A 92 -9.42 -2.56 3.72
CA LEU A 92 -10.30 -2.16 4.82
C LEU A 92 -10.24 -3.15 5.96
N CYS A 93 -10.18 -2.66 7.20
CA CYS A 93 -10.50 -3.47 8.37
C CYS A 93 -11.97 -3.23 8.77
N ARG A 94 -12.73 -4.30 8.96
CA ARG A 94 -14.13 -4.25 9.40
C ARG A 94 -14.35 -4.80 10.81
N ASN A 95 -13.26 -5.13 11.52
CA ASN A 95 -13.33 -5.54 12.92
C ASN A 95 -13.53 -4.32 13.83
N GLN A 96 -14.69 -4.24 14.49
CA GLN A 96 -15.04 -3.12 15.37
C GLN A 96 -14.14 -3.00 16.62
N GLU A 97 -13.41 -4.06 16.98
CA GLU A 97 -12.43 -4.04 18.06
C GLU A 97 -11.04 -3.54 17.59
N CYS A 98 -10.88 -3.33 16.29
CA CYS A 98 -9.63 -2.83 15.70
C CYS A 98 -9.63 -1.31 15.64
N GLY A 99 -8.52 -0.67 16.00
CA GLY A 99 -8.36 0.79 15.92
C GLY A 99 -8.65 1.37 14.53
N PHE A 100 -8.47 0.59 13.46
CA PHE A 100 -8.85 0.99 12.11
C PHE A 100 -10.32 0.70 11.80
N GLY A 101 -10.87 -0.39 12.31
CA GLY A 101 -12.28 -0.74 12.08
C GLY A 101 -13.28 0.18 12.77
N LEU A 102 -12.84 0.94 13.77
CA LEU A 102 -13.63 1.99 14.42
C LEU A 102 -13.73 3.27 13.56
N SER A 103 -12.81 3.50 12.63
CA SER A 103 -12.91 4.61 11.70
C SER A 103 -14.10 4.39 10.75
N PRO A 104 -14.85 5.45 10.38
CA PRO A 104 -16.01 5.33 9.47
C PRO A 104 -15.68 4.60 8.17
N ASP A 105 -14.49 4.82 7.66
CA ASP A 105 -14.01 4.28 6.37
C ASP A 105 -13.38 2.90 6.54
N GLY A 106 -12.80 2.59 7.72
CA GLY A 106 -12.07 1.34 7.98
C GLY A 106 -10.76 1.21 7.19
N VAL A 107 -10.27 2.28 6.58
CA VAL A 107 -9.12 2.27 5.66
C VAL A 107 -7.83 2.00 6.41
N LEU A 108 -7.07 1.01 5.92
CA LEU A 108 -5.73 0.70 6.40
C LEU A 108 -4.69 1.63 5.74
N PRO A 109 -3.65 2.05 6.46
CA PRO A 109 -2.64 2.99 5.96
C PRO A 109 -1.63 2.32 5.02
N CYS A 110 -2.09 1.53 4.07
CA CYS A 110 -1.23 0.81 3.15
C CYS A 110 -1.86 0.63 1.78
N ASN A 111 -1.04 0.62 0.73
CA ASN A 111 -1.47 0.30 -0.63
C ASN A 111 -0.40 -0.47 -1.40
N THR A 112 -0.80 -1.19 -2.43
CA THR A 112 0.08 -2.00 -3.27
C THR A 112 -0.20 -1.84 -4.77
N VAL A 113 -1.15 -1.00 -5.15
CA VAL A 113 -1.50 -0.71 -6.54
C VAL A 113 -0.68 0.48 -7.02
N ASP A 114 0.06 0.34 -8.13
CA ASP A 114 0.97 1.38 -8.62
C ASP A 114 0.26 2.73 -8.84
N GLU A 115 -0.92 2.74 -9.48
CA GLU A 115 -1.70 3.97 -9.70
C GLU A 115 -2.01 4.67 -8.37
N ALA A 116 -2.41 3.94 -7.34
CA ALA A 116 -2.67 4.52 -6.02
C ALA A 116 -1.41 5.10 -5.38
N LEU A 117 -0.26 4.45 -5.57
CA LEU A 117 1.02 4.92 -5.04
C LEU A 117 1.53 6.16 -5.79
N TYR A 118 1.19 6.32 -7.07
CA TYR A 118 1.53 7.52 -7.84
C TYR A 118 0.62 8.69 -7.51
N ASP A 119 -0.68 8.42 -7.28
CA ASP A 119 -1.65 9.45 -6.91
C ASP A 119 -1.37 10.00 -5.50
N GLU A 120 -1.08 9.10 -4.55
CA GLU A 120 -0.77 9.43 -3.16
C GLU A 120 0.51 8.71 -2.70
N PRO A 121 1.70 9.30 -2.97
CA PRO A 121 2.97 8.73 -2.53
C PRO A 121 3.02 8.48 -1.03
N PRO A 122 3.36 7.25 -0.61
CA PRO A 122 3.35 6.88 0.81
C PRO A 122 4.53 7.47 1.58
N THR A 123 4.38 7.57 2.91
CA THR A 123 5.47 7.98 3.81
C THR A 123 6.64 7.00 3.76
N MET A 124 6.36 5.71 3.62
CA MET A 124 7.35 4.65 3.44
C MET A 124 7.05 3.85 2.18
N LEU A 125 8.02 3.67 1.30
CA LEU A 125 7.89 2.85 0.10
C LEU A 125 8.82 1.64 0.18
N VAL A 126 8.26 0.44 0.09
CA VAL A 126 9.01 -0.81 -0.08
C VAL A 126 8.98 -1.18 -1.56
N ALA A 127 10.13 -1.23 -2.20
CA ALA A 127 10.23 -1.48 -3.63
C ALA A 127 11.27 -2.55 -3.95
N THR A 128 11.10 -3.22 -5.10
CA THR A 128 12.13 -4.10 -5.65
C THR A 128 13.08 -3.34 -6.56
N VAL A 129 14.31 -3.82 -6.65
CA VAL A 129 15.35 -3.22 -7.52
C VAL A 129 14.92 -3.15 -8.98
N ASP A 130 14.13 -4.12 -9.46
CA ASP A 130 13.63 -4.12 -10.84
C ASP A 130 12.71 -2.93 -11.15
N LYS A 131 11.94 -2.48 -10.17
CA LYS A 131 11.12 -1.26 -10.29
C LYS A 131 12.01 -0.01 -10.32
N PHE A 132 13.04 0.05 -9.47
CA PHE A 132 14.02 1.13 -9.51
C PHE A 132 14.77 1.20 -10.84
N ALA A 133 15.13 0.08 -11.43
CA ALA A 133 15.76 0.04 -12.73
C ALA A 133 14.89 0.63 -13.86
N ARG A 134 13.57 0.64 -13.69
CA ARG A 134 12.61 1.21 -14.64
C ARG A 134 12.28 2.66 -14.43
N LEU A 135 12.75 3.30 -13.35
CA LEU A 135 12.51 4.72 -13.05
C LEU A 135 12.77 5.67 -14.21
N ALA A 136 13.81 5.39 -15.00
CA ALA A 136 14.18 6.25 -16.12
C ALA A 136 13.17 6.22 -17.30
N TRP A 137 12.28 5.24 -17.31
CA TRP A 137 11.30 5.04 -18.39
C TRP A 137 9.84 5.13 -17.94
N ASP A 138 9.59 5.20 -16.63
CA ASP A 138 8.25 5.34 -16.07
C ASP A 138 8.04 6.76 -15.55
N GLU A 139 7.43 7.59 -16.39
CA GLU A 139 7.16 9.00 -16.06
C GLU A 139 6.33 9.17 -14.78
N ASN A 140 5.43 8.22 -14.46
CA ASN A 140 4.60 8.28 -13.27
C ASN A 140 5.42 8.13 -11.99
N SER A 141 6.55 7.43 -12.05
CA SER A 141 7.45 7.24 -10.91
C SER A 141 8.05 8.56 -10.38
N ASN A 142 8.02 9.64 -11.17
CA ASN A 142 8.39 10.98 -10.72
C ASN A 142 7.57 11.46 -9.52
N ALA A 143 6.36 10.92 -9.32
CA ALA A 143 5.54 11.21 -8.16
C ALA A 143 6.27 10.93 -6.84
N PHE A 144 7.09 9.90 -6.78
CA PHE A 144 7.88 9.55 -5.59
C PHE A 144 9.03 10.52 -5.29
N PHE A 145 9.45 11.30 -6.26
CA PHE A 145 10.60 12.22 -6.16
C PHE A 145 10.21 13.69 -6.18
N GLY A 146 8.95 13.99 -5.91
CA GLY A 146 8.45 15.37 -5.86
C GLY A 146 8.18 15.99 -7.25
N GLY A 147 8.07 15.14 -8.27
CA GLY A 147 7.66 15.56 -9.62
C GLY A 147 6.17 15.85 -9.73
N THR A 148 5.77 16.55 -10.77
CA THR A 148 4.35 16.79 -11.08
C THR A 148 3.64 15.48 -11.46
N PRO A 149 2.37 15.27 -11.06
CA PRO A 149 1.46 16.22 -10.41
C PRO A 149 1.55 16.30 -8.89
N SER A 150 2.34 15.44 -8.24
CA SER A 150 2.39 15.40 -6.80
C SER A 150 3.18 16.58 -6.23
N GLN A 151 2.62 17.25 -5.20
CA GLN A 151 3.30 18.29 -4.42
C GLN A 151 4.07 17.70 -3.23
N HIS A 152 4.32 16.39 -3.26
CA HIS A 152 5.02 15.69 -2.18
C HIS A 152 6.52 15.98 -2.23
N ARG A 153 7.15 15.96 -1.06
CA ARG A 153 8.61 16.09 -0.96
C ARG A 153 9.28 14.80 -1.46
N PRO A 154 10.46 14.90 -2.08
CA PRO A 154 11.24 13.71 -2.39
C PRO A 154 11.61 12.94 -1.12
N PRO A 155 11.95 11.64 -1.21
CA PRO A 155 12.38 10.85 -0.07
C PRO A 155 13.59 11.48 0.63
N GLU A 156 13.54 11.64 1.94
CA GLU A 156 14.67 12.12 2.75
C GLU A 156 15.70 11.02 3.01
N LEU A 157 15.28 9.75 2.90
CA LEU A 157 16.15 8.58 3.13
C LEU A 157 15.83 7.48 2.13
N ILE A 158 16.86 6.96 1.48
CA ILE A 158 16.80 5.77 0.63
C ILE A 158 17.71 4.72 1.23
N ILE A 159 17.15 3.55 1.56
CA ILE A 159 17.91 2.41 2.08
C ILE A 159 17.92 1.33 0.99
N GLN A 160 19.10 0.99 0.50
CA GLN A 160 19.29 -0.10 -0.42
C GLN A 160 19.86 -1.32 0.32
N ASP A 161 19.04 -2.35 0.46
CA ASP A 161 19.43 -3.64 1.01
C ASP A 161 19.94 -4.55 -0.13
N GLU A 162 20.79 -5.52 0.21
CA GLU A 162 21.32 -6.53 -0.73
C GLU A 162 22.00 -5.94 -1.98
N LEU A 163 22.75 -4.82 -1.81
CA LEU A 163 23.44 -4.11 -2.90
C LEU A 163 24.34 -5.02 -3.75
N HIS A 164 24.91 -6.07 -3.15
CA HIS A 164 25.77 -7.02 -3.84
C HIS A 164 25.06 -7.82 -4.93
N LEU A 165 23.73 -7.93 -4.91
CA LEU A 165 22.95 -8.61 -5.96
C LEU A 165 22.87 -7.82 -7.27
N ILE A 166 23.26 -6.54 -7.28
CA ILE A 166 23.20 -5.67 -8.47
C ILE A 166 24.53 -5.72 -9.23
N ALA A 167 25.60 -6.18 -8.62
CA ALA A 167 26.96 -6.16 -9.16
C ALA A 167 27.34 -7.44 -9.95
N SER A 168 26.37 -8.28 -10.33
CA SER A 168 26.61 -9.52 -11.09
C SER A 168 26.20 -9.36 -12.56
#